data_60c8218b448cbac5e2ee58e51f9747e7
#
_entry.id   60c8218b448cbac5e2ee58e51f9747e7
#
_cell.length_a   1.000
_cell.length_b   1.000
_cell.length_c   1.000
_cell.angle_alpha   90.00
_cell.angle_beta   90.00
_cell.angle_gamma   90.00
#
_symmetry.space_group_name_H-M   'P 1'
#
loop_
_entity.id
_entity.type
_entity.pdbx_description
1 polymer ?
#
loop_
_entity_poly.entity_id
_entity_poly.type
_entity_poly.pdbx_seq_one_letter_code
_entity_poly.pdbx_strand_id
1 'polypeptide(L)'
;MPPLAIDAYPETYRKTPVPFDTISIANGSALFAENCVACHGSQGKGDGVMAKSFPKPPVDMLTEPHTAKHTAGDFFHWLTFGIPDTGMPVFADKLSEEDRWDVVNYLHAMSRGYQARLMSPSVKPDQPQPSMGPPNFSYVAHDGSSGTLKDFRGQKNVLLVLFSWPQSRERLTQLAALYPELARANTVLLAVPEDDPNVQELAQITAQVPFPVVTEGAHEVVRSYALFRRTLSKPDLLGPGTLPAHMEFLVDRFGYLRARWIPDADGPGWSNTPMLMQQLAQLNREKEILPPPGDHVH
;
A
#
# COMPACT_ATOMS: atom_id res chain seq x y z
N MET A 1 -26.74 2.53 -14.36
CA MET A 1 -26.21 1.98 -13.11
C MET A 1 -27.11 0.85 -12.68
N PRO A 2 -26.60 -0.33 -12.31
CA PRO A 2 -27.42 -1.31 -11.63
C PRO A 2 -27.94 -0.69 -10.31
N PRO A 3 -29.16 -1.03 -9.88
CA PRO A 3 -29.66 -0.55 -8.60
C PRO A 3 -28.70 -1.00 -7.49
N LEU A 4 -28.32 -0.07 -6.60
CA LEU A 4 -27.55 -0.42 -5.43
C LEU A 4 -28.33 -1.46 -4.62
N ALA A 5 -27.66 -2.52 -4.19
CA ALA A 5 -28.27 -3.54 -3.33
C ALA A 5 -28.45 -3.07 -1.87
N ILE A 6 -28.12 -1.82 -1.57
CA ILE A 6 -28.14 -1.18 -0.27
C ILE A 6 -28.70 0.25 -0.43
N ASP A 7 -29.34 0.73 0.63
CA ASP A 7 -29.84 2.11 0.68
C ASP A 7 -28.65 3.08 0.61
N ALA A 8 -28.75 4.09 -0.27
CA ALA A 8 -27.75 5.13 -0.39
C ALA A 8 -27.92 6.16 0.73
N TYR A 9 -26.83 6.51 1.38
CA TYR A 9 -26.75 7.64 2.30
C TYR A 9 -26.50 8.95 1.52
N PRO A 10 -26.75 10.12 2.12
CA PRO A 10 -26.41 11.39 1.49
C PRO A 10 -24.93 11.49 1.07
N GLU A 11 -24.05 10.84 1.81
CA GLU A 11 -22.60 10.81 1.58
C GLU A 11 -22.13 9.71 0.63
N THR A 12 -22.94 8.72 0.28
CA THR A 12 -22.54 7.54 -0.51
C THR A 12 -21.72 7.90 -1.76
N TYR A 13 -22.07 8.97 -2.43
CA TYR A 13 -21.37 9.42 -3.64
C TYR A 13 -20.40 10.57 -3.38
N ARG A 14 -20.14 10.90 -2.14
CA ARG A 14 -19.19 11.94 -1.75
C ARG A 14 -17.77 11.43 -2.00
N LYS A 15 -17.02 12.21 -2.76
CA LYS A 15 -15.59 11.95 -2.96
C LYS A 15 -14.82 12.42 -1.74
N THR A 16 -13.82 11.67 -1.33
CA THR A 16 -12.92 12.14 -0.28
C THR A 16 -12.20 13.41 -0.74
N PRO A 17 -12.16 14.47 0.08
CA PRO A 17 -11.33 15.65 -0.20
C PRO A 17 -9.85 15.41 0.08
N VAL A 18 -9.52 14.34 0.82
CA VAL A 18 -8.16 14.00 1.24
C VAL A 18 -7.54 13.04 0.23
N PRO A 19 -6.31 13.28 -0.26
CA PRO A 19 -5.63 12.39 -1.20
C PRO A 19 -5.40 11.00 -0.60
N PHE A 20 -5.42 9.97 -1.45
CA PHE A 20 -5.03 8.63 -1.06
C PHE A 20 -3.50 8.50 -1.10
N ASP A 21 -2.86 8.96 -0.05
CA ASP A 21 -1.40 8.98 0.06
C ASP A 21 -0.91 8.42 1.41
N THR A 22 0.40 8.29 1.53
CA THR A 22 1.03 7.69 2.70
C THR A 22 0.84 8.52 3.96
N ILE A 23 0.70 9.83 3.88
CA ILE A 23 0.48 10.70 5.04
C ILE A 23 -0.91 10.45 5.62
N SER A 24 -1.94 10.55 4.78
CA SER A 24 -3.32 10.29 5.19
C SER A 24 -3.49 8.88 5.74
N ILE A 25 -2.90 7.87 5.09
CA ILE A 25 -2.97 6.48 5.54
C ILE A 25 -2.25 6.30 6.89
N ALA A 26 -1.10 6.94 7.10
CA ALA A 26 -0.38 6.87 8.37
C ALA A 26 -1.17 7.51 9.52
N ASN A 27 -1.80 8.68 9.27
CA ASN A 27 -2.69 9.35 10.22
C ASN A 27 -3.90 8.45 10.54
N GLY A 28 -4.58 7.97 9.52
CA GLY A 28 -5.73 7.07 9.66
C GLY A 28 -5.40 5.79 10.42
N SER A 29 -4.18 5.24 10.22
CA SER A 29 -3.67 4.10 10.98
C SER A 29 -3.55 4.40 12.48
N ALA A 30 -3.04 5.56 12.84
CA ALA A 30 -2.91 5.98 14.24
C ALA A 30 -4.29 6.17 14.88
N LEU A 31 -5.20 6.86 14.19
CA LEU A 31 -6.58 7.08 14.64
C LEU A 31 -7.35 5.77 14.79
N PHE A 32 -7.17 4.84 13.86
CA PHE A 32 -7.79 3.51 13.92
C PHE A 32 -7.27 2.71 15.11
N ALA A 33 -5.96 2.74 15.36
CA ALA A 33 -5.34 2.06 16.49
C ALA A 33 -5.92 2.56 17.83
N GLU A 34 -6.12 3.86 17.96
CA GLU A 34 -6.64 4.48 19.18
C GLU A 34 -8.15 4.24 19.38
N ASN A 35 -8.93 4.31 18.29
CA ASN A 35 -10.38 4.45 18.40
C ASN A 35 -11.16 3.22 17.96
N CYS A 36 -10.60 2.32 17.15
CA CYS A 36 -11.36 1.29 16.43
C CYS A 36 -10.94 -0.14 16.78
N VAL A 37 -9.65 -0.36 17.13
CA VAL A 37 -9.07 -1.69 17.36
C VAL A 37 -9.79 -2.47 18.44
N ALA A 38 -10.27 -1.82 19.51
CA ALA A 38 -10.95 -2.51 20.60
C ALA A 38 -12.18 -3.31 20.14
N CYS A 39 -12.87 -2.83 19.10
CA CYS A 39 -14.04 -3.49 18.52
C CYS A 39 -13.69 -4.24 17.22
N HIS A 40 -12.96 -3.56 16.30
CA HIS A 40 -12.72 -4.10 14.96
C HIS A 40 -11.49 -5.00 14.83
N GLY A 41 -10.63 -5.06 15.87
CA GLY A 41 -9.36 -5.77 15.82
C GLY A 41 -8.30 -5.00 15.02
N SER A 42 -7.03 -5.30 15.23
CA SER A 42 -5.89 -4.60 14.60
C SER A 42 -5.83 -4.74 13.07
N GLN A 43 -6.51 -5.73 12.53
CA GLN A 43 -6.60 -5.99 11.10
C GLN A 43 -8.00 -5.71 10.52
N GLY A 44 -8.90 -5.14 11.31
CA GLY A 44 -10.27 -4.87 10.85
C GLY A 44 -11.12 -6.12 10.63
N LYS A 45 -10.82 -7.26 11.27
CA LYS A 45 -11.54 -8.53 11.10
C LYS A 45 -12.77 -8.68 12.00
N GLY A 46 -13.13 -7.66 12.77
CA GLY A 46 -14.23 -7.75 13.72
C GLY A 46 -13.93 -8.60 14.95
N ASP A 47 -12.66 -8.88 15.24
CA ASP A 47 -12.17 -9.76 16.30
C ASP A 47 -11.55 -9.01 17.48
N GLY A 48 -11.85 -7.72 17.63
CA GLY A 48 -11.39 -6.90 18.75
C GLY A 48 -11.89 -7.46 20.10
N VAL A 49 -11.20 -7.09 21.18
CA VAL A 49 -11.49 -7.60 22.53
C VAL A 49 -12.92 -7.32 22.99
N MET A 50 -13.53 -6.25 22.47
CA MET A 50 -14.92 -5.86 22.76
C MET A 50 -15.94 -6.44 21.76
N ALA A 51 -15.51 -7.07 20.67
CA ALA A 51 -16.41 -7.51 19.60
C ALA A 51 -17.57 -8.40 20.10
N LYS A 52 -17.27 -9.30 21.02
CA LYS A 52 -18.27 -10.23 21.61
C LYS A 52 -19.26 -9.59 22.57
N SER A 53 -19.04 -8.33 22.96
CA SER A 53 -19.93 -7.61 23.88
C SER A 53 -21.15 -7.03 23.17
N PHE A 54 -21.17 -7.03 21.84
CA PHE A 54 -22.25 -6.47 21.04
C PHE A 54 -23.20 -7.55 20.54
N PRO A 55 -24.52 -7.28 20.53
CA PRO A 55 -25.51 -8.21 19.96
C PRO A 55 -25.22 -8.52 18.48
N LYS A 56 -24.68 -7.54 17.76
CA LYS A 56 -24.22 -7.66 16.37
C LYS A 56 -22.73 -7.29 16.34
N PRO A 57 -21.84 -8.28 16.30
CA PRO A 57 -20.40 -8.01 16.28
C PRO A 57 -19.99 -7.25 15.00
N PRO A 58 -18.88 -6.51 15.05
CA PRO A 58 -18.32 -5.85 13.86
C PRO A 58 -18.03 -6.86 12.74
N VAL A 59 -18.24 -6.45 11.50
CA VAL A 59 -17.94 -7.27 10.32
C VAL A 59 -16.43 -7.34 10.06
N ASP A 60 -16.01 -8.38 9.33
CA ASP A 60 -14.67 -8.46 8.77
C ASP A 60 -14.55 -7.49 7.58
N MET A 61 -13.82 -6.40 7.75
CA MET A 61 -13.62 -5.37 6.74
C MET A 61 -12.55 -5.74 5.69
N LEU A 62 -11.79 -6.82 5.90
CA LEU A 62 -10.75 -7.24 4.95
C LEU A 62 -11.24 -8.28 3.96
N THR A 63 -11.85 -9.33 4.46
CA THR A 63 -12.16 -10.54 3.68
C THR A 63 -13.64 -10.62 3.31
N GLU A 64 -14.49 -9.88 3.98
CA GLU A 64 -15.92 -9.90 3.72
C GLU A 64 -16.25 -9.21 2.37
N PRO A 65 -16.81 -9.95 1.39
CA PRO A 65 -17.15 -9.36 0.09
C PRO A 65 -18.14 -8.18 0.18
N HIS A 66 -18.90 -8.11 1.27
CA HIS A 66 -19.84 -7.03 1.53
C HIS A 66 -19.13 -5.67 1.63
N THR A 67 -18.04 -5.61 2.40
CA THR A 67 -17.29 -4.36 2.61
C THR A 67 -16.73 -3.81 1.30
N ALA A 68 -16.31 -4.66 0.37
CA ALA A 68 -15.81 -4.24 -0.93
C ALA A 68 -16.87 -3.57 -1.85
N LYS A 69 -18.14 -3.61 -1.45
CA LYS A 69 -19.25 -2.99 -2.20
C LYS A 69 -19.61 -1.60 -1.69
N HIS A 70 -19.06 -1.19 -0.55
CA HIS A 70 -19.31 0.12 0.03
C HIS A 70 -18.36 1.17 -0.55
N THR A 71 -18.90 2.38 -0.70
CA THR A 71 -18.11 3.52 -1.17
C THR A 71 -17.34 4.16 -0.01
N ALA A 72 -16.38 5.01 -0.33
CA ALA A 72 -15.70 5.86 0.66
C ALA A 72 -16.70 6.73 1.44
N GLY A 73 -17.73 7.23 0.76
CA GLY A 73 -18.79 8.01 1.37
C GLY A 73 -19.64 7.22 2.37
N ASP A 74 -19.88 5.93 2.15
CA ASP A 74 -20.60 5.09 3.11
C ASP A 74 -19.79 4.93 4.40
N PHE A 75 -18.47 4.64 4.29
CA PHE A 75 -17.60 4.57 5.48
C PHE A 75 -17.55 5.91 6.21
N PHE A 76 -17.47 7.03 5.49
CA PHE A 76 -17.49 8.36 6.07
C PHE A 76 -18.81 8.65 6.81
N HIS A 77 -19.95 8.23 6.24
CA HIS A 77 -21.26 8.33 6.88
C HIS A 77 -21.29 7.58 8.21
N TRP A 78 -20.86 6.31 8.22
CA TRP A 78 -20.86 5.51 9.45
C TRP A 78 -19.91 6.03 10.51
N LEU A 79 -18.75 6.54 10.14
CA LEU A 79 -17.86 7.23 11.08
C LEU A 79 -18.50 8.51 11.62
N THR A 80 -19.24 9.22 10.81
CA THR A 80 -19.86 10.49 11.21
C THR A 80 -21.05 10.29 12.13
N PHE A 81 -21.97 9.37 11.80
CA PHE A 81 -23.26 9.22 12.47
C PHE A 81 -23.43 7.93 13.29
N GLY A 82 -22.42 7.06 13.26
CA GLY A 82 -22.54 5.73 13.84
C GLY A 82 -23.44 4.80 13.03
N ILE A 83 -23.68 3.61 13.55
CA ILE A 83 -24.63 2.63 12.96
C ILE A 83 -25.65 2.25 14.03
N PRO A 84 -26.93 2.64 13.89
CA PRO A 84 -27.97 2.30 14.86
C PRO A 84 -28.03 0.80 15.13
N ASP A 85 -28.32 0.42 16.37
CA ASP A 85 -28.52 -0.96 16.83
C ASP A 85 -27.31 -1.91 16.68
N THR A 86 -26.10 -1.35 16.44
CA THR A 86 -24.88 -2.16 16.30
C THR A 86 -23.83 -1.92 17.39
N GLY A 87 -23.90 -0.82 18.08
CA GLY A 87 -22.87 -0.37 19.03
C GLY A 87 -21.73 0.43 18.36
N MET A 88 -21.77 0.67 17.06
CA MET A 88 -20.84 1.59 16.38
C MET A 88 -21.17 3.04 16.77
N PRO A 89 -20.30 3.75 17.51
CA PRO A 89 -20.62 5.08 18.01
C PRO A 89 -20.45 6.17 16.95
N VAL A 90 -20.95 7.37 17.26
CA VAL A 90 -20.70 8.60 16.51
C VAL A 90 -19.27 9.07 16.79
N PHE A 91 -18.52 9.39 15.74
CA PHE A 91 -17.17 9.94 15.87
C PHE A 91 -17.07 11.42 15.47
N ALA A 92 -18.15 12.05 14.98
CA ALA A 92 -18.13 13.45 14.60
C ALA A 92 -17.74 14.41 15.74
N ASP A 93 -18.05 14.02 16.99
CA ASP A 93 -17.72 14.83 18.17
C ASP A 93 -16.25 14.63 18.65
N LYS A 94 -15.59 13.59 18.18
CA LYS A 94 -14.23 13.19 18.62
C LYS A 94 -13.17 13.40 17.54
N LEU A 95 -13.53 13.17 16.29
CA LEU A 95 -12.64 13.25 15.14
C LEU A 95 -13.09 14.39 14.21
N SER A 96 -12.14 15.19 13.74
CA SER A 96 -12.40 16.17 12.71
C SER A 96 -12.90 15.53 11.41
N GLU A 97 -13.38 16.32 10.48
CA GLU A 97 -13.79 15.82 9.17
C GLU A 97 -12.60 15.18 8.43
N GLU A 98 -11.43 15.82 8.49
CA GLU A 98 -10.19 15.33 7.88
C GLU A 98 -9.75 14.01 8.50
N ASP A 99 -9.74 13.92 9.85
CA ASP A 99 -9.41 12.67 10.56
C ASP A 99 -10.30 11.50 10.13
N ARG A 100 -11.61 11.74 9.96
CA ARG A 100 -12.53 10.69 9.50
C ARG A 100 -12.20 10.24 8.08
N TRP A 101 -11.80 11.15 7.19
CA TRP A 101 -11.34 10.80 5.84
C TRP A 101 -10.00 10.08 5.84
N ASP A 102 -9.09 10.42 6.75
CA ASP A 102 -7.85 9.68 6.96
C ASP A 102 -8.12 8.23 7.37
N VAL A 103 -9.08 8.02 8.29
CA VAL A 103 -9.53 6.67 8.66
C VAL A 103 -10.12 5.94 7.45
N VAL A 104 -10.94 6.59 6.62
CA VAL A 104 -11.48 5.99 5.39
C VAL A 104 -10.34 5.57 4.43
N ASN A 105 -9.36 6.43 4.20
CA ASN A 105 -8.19 6.10 3.38
C ASN A 105 -7.42 4.90 3.95
N TYR A 106 -7.26 4.83 5.28
CA TYR A 106 -6.63 3.68 5.93
C TYR A 106 -7.42 2.38 5.74
N LEU A 107 -8.76 2.40 5.85
CA LEU A 107 -9.61 1.23 5.60
C LEU A 107 -9.47 0.73 4.15
N HIS A 108 -9.46 1.64 3.18
CA HIS A 108 -9.19 1.30 1.79
C HIS A 108 -7.78 0.74 1.57
N ALA A 109 -6.78 1.31 2.26
CA ALA A 109 -5.41 0.81 2.21
C ALA A 109 -5.30 -0.61 2.82
N MET A 110 -5.99 -0.89 3.91
CA MET A 110 -6.06 -2.24 4.49
C MET A 110 -6.64 -3.26 3.51
N SER A 111 -7.75 -2.93 2.85
CA SER A 111 -8.39 -3.82 1.87
C SER A 111 -7.48 -4.05 0.65
N ARG A 112 -6.91 -2.99 0.09
CA ARG A 112 -5.94 -3.09 -1.02
C ARG A 112 -4.68 -3.86 -0.60
N GLY A 113 -4.18 -3.60 0.61
CA GLY A 113 -3.05 -4.30 1.19
C GLY A 113 -3.30 -5.79 1.33
N TYR A 114 -4.48 -6.20 1.77
CA TYR A 114 -4.86 -7.61 1.81
C TYR A 114 -4.79 -8.25 0.42
N GLN A 115 -5.31 -7.60 -0.60
CA GLN A 115 -5.22 -8.08 -1.98
C GLN A 115 -3.76 -8.15 -2.47
N ALA A 116 -2.95 -7.13 -2.16
CA ALA A 116 -1.54 -7.09 -2.52
C ALA A 116 -0.71 -8.23 -1.89
N ARG A 117 -1.09 -8.69 -0.69
CA ARG A 117 -0.42 -9.84 -0.04
C ARG A 117 -0.57 -11.14 -0.82
N LEU A 118 -1.60 -11.25 -1.63
CA LEU A 118 -1.85 -12.42 -2.48
C LEU A 118 -1.14 -12.32 -3.83
N MET A 119 -0.52 -11.19 -4.15
CA MET A 119 0.23 -11.02 -5.39
C MET A 119 1.49 -11.88 -5.39
N SER A 120 1.84 -12.37 -6.58
CA SER A 120 3.08 -13.08 -6.85
C SER A 120 4.10 -12.16 -7.54
N PRO A 121 5.37 -12.59 -7.68
CA PRO A 121 6.35 -11.88 -8.49
C PRO A 121 6.11 -12.02 -10.00
N SER A 122 4.99 -12.61 -10.40
CA SER A 122 4.66 -12.80 -11.81
C SER A 122 3.63 -11.77 -12.26
N VAL A 123 4.04 -10.87 -13.12
CA VAL A 123 3.12 -9.97 -13.83
C VAL A 123 2.25 -10.82 -14.76
N LYS A 124 0.94 -10.65 -14.68
CA LYS A 124 0.00 -11.24 -15.64
C LYS A 124 -0.29 -10.20 -16.70
N PRO A 125 0.11 -10.46 -17.97
CA PRO A 125 -0.14 -9.53 -19.06
C PRO A 125 -1.63 -9.38 -19.32
N ASP A 126 -2.01 -8.19 -19.79
CA ASP A 126 -3.38 -7.87 -20.23
C ASP A 126 -4.47 -8.14 -19.18
N GLN A 127 -4.09 -8.45 -17.97
CA GLN A 127 -4.97 -8.51 -16.83
C GLN A 127 -4.64 -7.36 -15.89
N PRO A 128 -5.42 -6.29 -15.87
CA PRO A 128 -5.42 -5.35 -14.76
C PRO A 128 -5.89 -6.15 -13.55
N GLN A 129 -4.97 -6.77 -12.87
CA GLN A 129 -5.20 -7.44 -11.58
C GLN A 129 -5.56 -6.37 -10.59
N PRO A 130 -6.64 -6.65 -9.88
CA PRO A 130 -7.69 -5.68 -9.66
C PRO A 130 -7.08 -4.30 -9.63
N SER A 131 -7.59 -3.38 -10.39
CA SER A 131 -7.09 -2.03 -10.65
C SER A 131 -6.60 -1.33 -9.37
N MET A 132 -5.43 -1.76 -8.87
CA MET A 132 -4.94 -1.40 -7.56
C MET A 132 -3.92 -0.27 -7.70
N GLY A 133 -4.39 0.96 -7.46
CA GLY A 133 -3.49 2.08 -7.27
C GLY A 133 -2.77 1.92 -5.92
N PRO A 134 -1.42 1.90 -5.88
CA PRO A 134 -0.68 1.96 -4.64
C PRO A 134 -0.85 3.33 -3.98
N PRO A 135 -0.63 3.45 -2.65
CA PRO A 135 -0.59 4.75 -2.00
C PRO A 135 0.45 5.65 -2.67
N ASN A 136 0.04 6.89 -2.99
CA ASN A 136 1.00 7.89 -3.45
C ASN A 136 1.88 8.35 -2.28
N PHE A 137 3.09 8.82 -2.57
CA PHE A 137 3.98 9.42 -1.58
C PHE A 137 4.88 10.46 -2.24
N SER A 138 5.31 11.42 -1.43
CA SER A 138 6.38 12.35 -1.78
C SER A 138 7.69 11.86 -1.17
N TYR A 139 8.81 12.12 -1.84
CA TYR A 139 10.13 11.73 -1.38
C TYR A 139 11.19 12.76 -1.70
N VAL A 140 12.23 12.80 -0.88
CA VAL A 140 13.55 13.37 -1.22
C VAL A 140 14.56 12.23 -1.08
N ALA A 141 15.46 12.09 -2.03
CA ALA A 141 16.50 11.07 -2.01
C ALA A 141 17.89 11.67 -1.74
N HIS A 142 18.84 10.81 -1.36
CA HIS A 142 20.20 11.19 -1.00
C HIS A 142 20.97 11.92 -2.11
N ASP A 143 20.62 11.69 -3.37
CA ASP A 143 21.22 12.31 -4.56
C ASP A 143 20.61 13.67 -4.91
N GLY A 144 19.68 14.17 -4.06
CA GLY A 144 18.94 15.41 -4.26
C GLY A 144 17.74 15.30 -5.19
N SER A 145 17.47 14.13 -5.77
CA SER A 145 16.23 13.92 -6.52
C SER A 145 15.02 13.92 -5.58
N SER A 146 13.92 14.47 -6.05
CA SER A 146 12.68 14.56 -5.29
C SER A 146 11.47 14.50 -6.23
N GLY A 147 10.32 14.14 -5.68
CA GLY A 147 9.08 14.04 -6.45
C GLY A 147 8.02 13.23 -5.72
N THR A 148 7.06 12.74 -6.48
CA THR A 148 6.01 11.85 -5.99
C THR A 148 5.96 10.58 -6.82
N LEU A 149 5.40 9.49 -6.24
CA LEU A 149 5.22 8.25 -7.00
C LEU A 149 4.38 8.47 -8.27
N LYS A 150 3.37 9.32 -8.20
CA LYS A 150 2.48 9.60 -9.33
C LYS A 150 3.15 10.37 -10.49
N ASP A 151 4.28 11.04 -10.26
CA ASP A 151 4.99 11.77 -11.32
C ASP A 151 5.55 10.83 -12.38
N PHE A 152 5.69 9.55 -12.07
CA PHE A 152 6.10 8.51 -13.03
C PHE A 152 4.96 8.01 -13.92
N ARG A 153 3.70 8.34 -13.61
CA ARG A 153 2.54 7.92 -14.41
C ARG A 153 2.62 8.49 -15.83
N GLY A 154 2.28 7.66 -16.80
CA GLY A 154 2.39 7.98 -18.22
C GLY A 154 3.82 7.93 -18.75
N GLN A 155 4.84 7.73 -17.88
CA GLN A 155 6.23 7.84 -18.25
C GLN A 155 7.02 6.55 -18.01
N LYS A 156 7.07 6.06 -16.78
CA LYS A 156 7.98 4.98 -16.36
C LYS A 156 7.32 3.99 -15.43
N ASN A 157 7.79 2.75 -15.48
CA ASN A 157 7.55 1.80 -14.41
C ASN A 157 8.40 2.18 -13.18
N VAL A 158 7.95 1.78 -12.00
CA VAL A 158 8.69 1.98 -10.75
C VAL A 158 8.91 0.63 -10.07
N LEU A 159 10.17 0.31 -9.81
CA LEU A 159 10.57 -0.74 -8.88
C LEU A 159 10.80 -0.08 -7.53
N LEU A 160 9.82 -0.20 -6.64
CA LEU A 160 9.89 0.31 -5.28
C LEU A 160 10.47 -0.79 -4.39
N VAL A 161 11.58 -0.50 -3.72
CA VAL A 161 12.33 -1.44 -2.89
C VAL A 161 12.32 -0.97 -1.45
N LEU A 162 11.66 -1.73 -0.56
CA LEU A 162 11.75 -1.53 0.87
C LEU A 162 12.84 -2.47 1.41
N PHE A 163 13.75 -1.96 2.22
CA PHE A 163 14.89 -2.73 2.66
C PHE A 163 15.37 -2.38 4.07
N SER A 164 15.84 -3.39 4.81
CA SER A 164 16.56 -3.23 6.07
C SER A 164 18.06 -3.39 5.84
N TRP A 165 18.85 -2.57 6.53
CA TRP A 165 20.31 -2.61 6.46
C TRP A 165 20.91 -3.21 7.74
N PRO A 166 21.92 -4.12 7.64
CA PRO A 166 22.66 -4.57 6.45
C PRO A 166 22.07 -5.82 5.74
N GLN A 167 20.90 -6.31 6.15
CA GLN A 167 20.34 -7.60 5.69
C GLN A 167 20.11 -7.62 4.16
N SER A 168 19.74 -6.50 3.58
CA SER A 168 19.46 -6.39 2.14
C SER A 168 20.70 -6.09 1.28
N ARG A 169 21.90 -6.03 1.86
CA ARG A 169 23.14 -5.63 1.15
C ARG A 169 23.36 -6.40 -0.16
N GLU A 170 23.22 -7.71 -0.11
CA GLU A 170 23.46 -8.56 -1.29
C GLU A 170 22.48 -8.21 -2.41
N ARG A 171 21.19 -8.07 -2.07
CA ARG A 171 20.18 -7.74 -3.07
C ARG A 171 20.36 -6.33 -3.62
N LEU A 172 20.67 -5.34 -2.80
CA LEU A 172 20.97 -3.98 -3.26
C LEU A 172 22.18 -3.96 -4.21
N THR A 173 23.20 -4.78 -3.95
CA THR A 173 24.35 -4.94 -4.85
C THR A 173 23.95 -5.54 -6.20
N GLN A 174 23.08 -6.55 -6.21
CA GLN A 174 22.53 -7.11 -7.46
C GLN A 174 21.72 -6.07 -8.25
N LEU A 175 20.88 -5.30 -7.55
CA LEU A 175 20.09 -4.22 -8.16
C LEU A 175 20.99 -3.10 -8.69
N ALA A 176 22.10 -2.79 -8.00
CA ALA A 176 23.07 -1.80 -8.48
C ALA A 176 23.72 -2.21 -9.80
N ALA A 177 24.08 -3.49 -9.92
CA ALA A 177 24.63 -4.03 -11.18
C ALA A 177 23.57 -4.01 -12.31
N LEU A 178 22.30 -4.22 -11.97
CA LEU A 178 21.18 -4.25 -12.92
C LEU A 178 20.65 -2.87 -13.29
N TYR A 179 20.95 -1.83 -12.53
CA TYR A 179 20.34 -0.51 -12.64
C TYR A 179 20.41 0.11 -14.06
N PRO A 180 21.55 0.00 -14.81
CA PRO A 180 21.58 0.49 -16.19
C PRO A 180 20.60 -0.23 -17.13
N GLU A 181 20.29 -1.50 -16.86
CA GLU A 181 19.32 -2.27 -17.65
C GLU A 181 17.89 -1.91 -17.29
N LEU A 182 17.60 -1.68 -16.00
CA LEU A 182 16.31 -1.17 -15.55
C LEU A 182 15.99 0.18 -16.22
N ALA A 183 16.96 1.09 -16.25
CA ALA A 183 16.80 2.38 -16.91
C ALA A 183 16.48 2.23 -18.41
N ARG A 184 17.20 1.33 -19.11
CA ARG A 184 16.91 1.00 -20.53
C ARG A 184 15.54 0.33 -20.71
N ALA A 185 15.05 -0.38 -19.71
CA ALA A 185 13.73 -0.97 -19.68
C ALA A 185 12.62 0.01 -19.19
N ASN A 186 12.91 1.33 -19.27
CA ASN A 186 11.97 2.37 -18.86
C ASN A 186 11.49 2.23 -17.41
N THR A 187 12.37 1.84 -16.49
CA THR A 187 12.05 1.59 -15.10
C THR A 187 12.94 2.40 -14.18
N VAL A 188 12.33 3.11 -13.25
CA VAL A 188 13.00 3.80 -12.13
C VAL A 188 13.03 2.86 -10.94
N LEU A 189 14.12 2.85 -10.19
CA LEU A 189 14.23 2.20 -8.90
C LEU A 189 14.25 3.26 -7.80
N LEU A 190 13.35 3.13 -6.84
CA LEU A 190 13.32 3.91 -5.60
C LEU A 190 13.56 2.98 -4.42
N ALA A 191 14.63 3.18 -3.68
CA ALA A 191 14.96 2.39 -2.50
C ALA A 191 14.58 3.16 -1.24
N VAL A 192 13.77 2.52 -0.38
CA VAL A 192 13.24 3.10 0.86
C VAL A 192 13.74 2.24 2.02
N PRO A 193 14.58 2.80 2.91
CA PRO A 193 15.00 2.10 4.12
C PRO A 193 13.80 1.91 5.06
N GLU A 194 13.65 0.69 5.62
CA GLU A 194 12.59 0.39 6.59
C GLU A 194 12.88 0.98 7.97
N ASP A 195 14.16 1.07 8.33
CA ASP A 195 14.65 1.70 9.54
C ASP A 195 15.31 3.03 9.17
N ASP A 196 15.30 4.01 10.06
CA ASP A 196 16.01 5.28 9.85
C ASP A 196 17.52 5.04 9.97
N PRO A 197 18.26 4.98 8.84
CA PRO A 197 19.69 4.75 8.89
C PRO A 197 20.38 5.97 9.53
N ASN A 198 21.32 5.73 10.42
CA ASN A 198 22.18 6.80 10.89
C ASN A 198 23.09 7.31 9.75
N VAL A 199 23.75 8.44 9.96
CA VAL A 199 24.58 9.09 8.94
C VAL A 199 25.65 8.16 8.34
N GLN A 200 26.25 7.31 9.20
CA GLN A 200 27.30 6.38 8.76
C GLN A 200 26.71 5.22 7.92
N GLU A 201 25.58 4.68 8.32
CA GLU A 201 24.87 3.64 7.59
C GLU A 201 24.37 4.16 6.25
N LEU A 202 23.76 5.37 6.23
CA LEU A 202 23.34 5.99 4.98
C LEU A 202 24.51 6.20 4.02
N ALA A 203 25.66 6.67 4.52
CA ALA A 203 26.87 6.81 3.71
C ALA A 203 27.37 5.48 3.17
N GLN A 204 27.29 4.40 3.95
CA GLN A 204 27.67 3.04 3.49
C GLN A 204 26.72 2.53 2.41
N ILE A 205 25.40 2.77 2.55
CA ILE A 205 24.40 2.36 1.59
C ILE A 205 24.61 3.11 0.27
N THR A 206 24.66 4.44 0.34
CA THR A 206 24.73 5.31 -0.84
C THR A 206 26.02 5.18 -1.62
N ALA A 207 27.13 4.81 -0.96
CA ALA A 207 28.41 4.50 -1.63
C ALA A 207 28.34 3.22 -2.49
N GLN A 208 27.35 2.34 -2.27
CA GLN A 208 27.24 1.04 -2.95
C GLN A 208 26.19 1.01 -4.05
N VAL A 209 25.31 2.02 -4.14
CA VAL A 209 24.17 2.01 -5.05
C VAL A 209 24.13 3.26 -5.96
N PRO A 210 23.84 3.08 -7.26
CA PRO A 210 23.76 4.18 -8.22
C PRO A 210 22.32 4.73 -8.37
N PHE A 211 21.39 4.30 -7.55
CA PHE A 211 19.96 4.67 -7.63
C PHE A 211 19.52 5.47 -6.39
N PRO A 212 18.41 6.23 -6.49
CA PRO A 212 17.88 7.02 -5.39
C PRO A 212 17.57 6.19 -4.15
N VAL A 213 18.09 6.61 -2.99
CA VAL A 213 17.73 6.13 -1.66
C VAL A 213 16.97 7.23 -0.96
N VAL A 214 15.73 6.95 -0.59
CA VAL A 214 14.82 7.93 0.02
C VAL A 214 15.32 8.28 1.43
N THR A 215 15.42 9.57 1.71
CA THR A 215 15.87 10.13 2.99
C THR A 215 14.77 10.90 3.71
N GLU A 216 13.82 11.48 2.96
CA GLU A 216 12.64 12.12 3.53
C GLU A 216 11.38 11.48 2.94
N GLY A 217 10.37 11.25 3.78
CA GLY A 217 9.14 10.54 3.43
C GLY A 217 9.23 9.02 3.60
N ALA A 218 10.40 8.47 3.94
CA ALA A 218 10.59 7.02 4.12
C ALA A 218 9.67 6.44 5.20
N HIS A 219 9.54 7.12 6.33
CA HIS A 219 8.72 6.68 7.46
C HIS A 219 7.24 6.48 7.06
N GLU A 220 6.63 7.44 6.39
CA GLU A 220 5.24 7.36 5.92
C GLU A 220 5.06 6.27 4.87
N VAL A 221 6.04 6.11 3.98
CA VAL A 221 6.05 5.01 3.00
C VAL A 221 6.07 3.67 3.72
N VAL A 222 7.00 3.47 4.64
CA VAL A 222 7.13 2.20 5.39
C VAL A 222 5.86 1.88 6.16
N ARG A 223 5.29 2.85 6.89
CA ARG A 223 4.05 2.65 7.65
C ARG A 223 2.87 2.28 6.76
N SER A 224 2.69 2.96 5.63
CA SER A 224 1.59 2.71 4.71
C SER A 224 1.76 1.40 3.94
N TYR A 225 2.96 1.15 3.42
CA TYR A 225 3.27 -0.08 2.69
C TYR A 225 3.40 -1.31 3.59
N ALA A 226 3.51 -1.13 4.92
CA ALA A 226 3.37 -2.24 5.87
C ALA A 226 2.06 -3.01 5.68
N LEU A 227 0.99 -2.36 5.25
CA LEU A 227 -0.29 -3.00 4.94
C LEU A 227 -0.18 -3.94 3.73
N PHE A 228 0.72 -3.68 2.80
CA PHE A 228 0.92 -4.43 1.56
C PHE A 228 1.93 -5.57 1.70
N ARG A 229 2.73 -5.56 2.75
CA ARG A 229 3.65 -6.65 3.08
C ARG A 229 2.94 -7.77 3.83
N ARG A 230 3.54 -8.95 3.81
CA ARG A 230 3.12 -10.10 4.62
C ARG A 230 4.24 -10.55 5.53
N THR A 231 3.91 -11.24 6.60
CA THR A 231 4.90 -11.93 7.42
C THR A 231 5.34 -13.22 6.74
N LEU A 232 6.59 -13.65 6.97
CA LEU A 232 7.11 -14.89 6.39
C LEU A 232 6.40 -16.13 6.96
N SER A 233 6.02 -16.09 8.24
CA SER A 233 5.39 -17.23 8.93
C SER A 233 3.87 -17.30 8.71
N LYS A 234 3.23 -16.17 8.40
CA LYS A 234 1.78 -16.08 8.12
C LYS A 234 1.56 -15.08 6.99
N PRO A 235 1.79 -15.50 5.74
CA PRO A 235 1.84 -14.59 4.61
C PRO A 235 0.52 -13.89 4.28
N ASP A 236 -0.60 -14.43 4.72
CA ASP A 236 -1.96 -13.89 4.56
C ASP A 236 -2.35 -12.85 5.62
N LEU A 237 -1.53 -12.66 6.67
CA LEU A 237 -1.86 -11.83 7.81
C LEU A 237 -0.79 -10.75 8.05
N LEU A 238 -1.24 -9.58 8.52
CA LEU A 238 -0.41 -8.66 9.29
C LEU A 238 -0.53 -9.09 10.76
N GLY A 239 0.55 -9.49 11.36
CA GLY A 239 0.50 -9.93 12.75
C GLY A 239 1.85 -10.34 13.26
N PRO A 240 1.93 -10.94 14.45
CA PRO A 240 3.18 -11.43 14.98
C PRO A 240 3.75 -12.49 14.04
N GLY A 241 4.92 -12.24 13.53
CA GLY A 241 5.66 -13.11 12.64
C GLY A 241 6.93 -12.43 12.18
N THR A 242 7.81 -13.18 11.55
CA THR A 242 9.06 -12.63 11.01
C THR A 242 8.74 -11.69 9.86
N LEU A 243 9.08 -10.42 10.00
CA LEU A 243 8.97 -9.44 8.93
C LEU A 243 10.08 -9.69 7.91
N PRO A 244 9.80 -9.56 6.61
CA PRO A 244 10.84 -9.64 5.60
C PRO A 244 11.77 -8.42 5.73
N ALA A 245 13.07 -8.65 5.65
CA ALA A 245 14.07 -7.59 5.63
C ALA A 245 14.19 -6.91 4.25
N HIS A 246 13.50 -7.45 3.25
CA HIS A 246 13.53 -6.95 1.89
C HIS A 246 12.21 -7.25 1.18
N MET A 247 11.68 -6.25 0.48
CA MET A 247 10.48 -6.40 -0.32
C MET A 247 10.48 -5.46 -1.52
N GLU A 248 10.06 -5.97 -2.66
CA GLU A 248 9.99 -5.21 -3.91
C GLU A 248 8.56 -5.16 -4.43
N PHE A 249 8.17 -3.99 -4.91
CA PHE A 249 6.89 -3.75 -5.57
C PHE A 249 7.13 -3.23 -6.98
N LEU A 250 6.40 -3.76 -7.93
CA LEU A 250 6.44 -3.30 -9.31
C LEU A 250 5.17 -2.53 -9.64
N VAL A 251 5.32 -1.24 -9.86
CA VAL A 251 4.26 -0.33 -10.31
C VAL A 251 4.48 -0.06 -11.79
N ASP A 252 3.45 -0.26 -12.61
CA ASP A 252 3.56 0.00 -14.05
C ASP A 252 3.48 1.50 -14.37
N ARG A 253 3.83 1.85 -15.61
CA ARG A 253 3.77 3.24 -16.08
C ARG A 253 2.36 3.84 -16.09
N PHE A 254 1.30 3.03 -15.96
CA PHE A 254 -0.07 3.51 -15.82
C PHE A 254 -0.44 3.81 -14.36
N GLY A 255 0.44 3.48 -13.42
CA GLY A 255 0.27 3.74 -11.99
C GLY A 255 -0.38 2.61 -11.21
N TYR A 256 -0.46 1.40 -11.78
CA TYR A 256 -1.01 0.23 -11.10
C TYR A 256 0.07 -0.64 -10.48
N LEU A 257 -0.19 -1.11 -9.25
CA LEU A 257 0.63 -2.15 -8.61
C LEU A 257 0.37 -3.48 -9.32
N ARG A 258 1.42 -4.06 -9.90
CA ARG A 258 1.30 -5.24 -10.78
C ARG A 258 1.85 -6.52 -10.17
N ALA A 259 2.84 -6.41 -9.35
CA ALA A 259 3.47 -7.56 -8.71
C ALA A 259 4.23 -7.14 -7.45
N ARG A 260 4.52 -8.14 -6.61
CA ARG A 260 5.32 -7.98 -5.40
C ARG A 260 6.22 -9.20 -5.24
N TRP A 261 7.43 -8.98 -4.75
CA TRP A 261 8.36 -10.05 -4.44
C TRP A 261 9.02 -9.89 -3.07
N ILE A 262 9.06 -10.99 -2.32
CA ILE A 262 9.74 -11.12 -1.03
C ILE A 262 10.71 -12.29 -1.15
N PRO A 263 12.05 -12.10 -1.08
CA PRO A 263 13.04 -13.14 -1.32
C PRO A 263 12.81 -14.45 -0.56
N ASP A 264 12.52 -14.33 0.73
CA ASP A 264 12.40 -15.50 1.62
C ASP A 264 11.03 -16.19 1.57
N ALA A 265 10.05 -15.60 0.89
CA ALA A 265 8.68 -16.12 0.84
C ALA A 265 8.24 -16.55 -0.57
N ASP A 266 8.71 -15.87 -1.61
CA ASP A 266 8.21 -16.02 -2.98
C ASP A 266 9.20 -16.80 -3.88
N GLY A 267 10.17 -17.48 -3.30
CA GLY A 267 11.19 -18.23 -4.03
C GLY A 267 12.16 -17.30 -4.79
N PRO A 268 12.85 -17.80 -5.82
CA PRO A 268 13.89 -17.04 -6.51
C PRO A 268 13.37 -15.78 -7.19
N GLY A 269 12.14 -15.77 -7.68
CA GLY A 269 11.44 -14.58 -8.20
C GLY A 269 12.35 -13.64 -9.01
N TRP A 270 12.41 -12.38 -8.58
CA TRP A 270 13.19 -11.34 -9.27
C TRP A 270 14.70 -11.36 -8.97
N SER A 271 15.18 -12.25 -8.09
CA SER A 271 16.61 -12.53 -8.04
C SER A 271 17.10 -13.19 -9.33
N ASN A 272 16.20 -13.84 -10.06
CA ASN A 272 16.42 -14.23 -11.44
C ASN A 272 16.25 -13.00 -12.36
N THR A 273 17.36 -12.31 -12.63
CA THR A 273 17.39 -11.10 -13.47
C THR A 273 16.67 -11.28 -14.81
N PRO A 274 16.88 -12.34 -15.60
CA PRO A 274 16.13 -12.59 -16.83
C PRO A 274 14.60 -12.57 -16.63
N MET A 275 14.11 -13.13 -15.53
CA MET A 275 12.68 -13.13 -15.22
C MET A 275 12.16 -11.72 -14.98
N LEU A 276 12.84 -10.90 -14.18
CA LEU A 276 12.47 -9.52 -13.95
C LEU A 276 12.47 -8.73 -15.26
N MET A 277 13.52 -8.84 -16.06
CA MET A 277 13.64 -8.13 -17.34
C MET A 277 12.57 -8.55 -18.35
N GLN A 278 12.21 -9.82 -18.39
CA GLN A 278 11.10 -10.31 -19.22
C GLN A 278 9.77 -9.67 -18.82
N GLN A 279 9.50 -9.54 -17.52
CA GLN A 279 8.27 -8.94 -17.02
C GLN A 279 8.21 -7.44 -17.31
N LEU A 280 9.32 -6.72 -17.15
CA LEU A 280 9.41 -5.31 -17.53
C LEU A 280 9.19 -5.11 -19.04
N ALA A 281 9.78 -5.97 -19.87
CA ALA A 281 9.55 -5.95 -21.31
C ALA A 281 8.07 -6.20 -21.66
N GLN A 282 7.40 -7.03 -20.90
CA GLN A 282 5.97 -7.31 -21.03
C GLN A 282 5.13 -6.06 -20.70
N LEU A 283 5.37 -5.44 -19.53
CA LEU A 283 4.68 -4.20 -19.12
C LEU A 283 4.86 -3.08 -20.14
N ASN A 284 6.06 -2.96 -20.71
CA ASN A 284 6.34 -1.93 -21.72
C ASN A 284 5.60 -2.11 -23.04
N ARG A 285 5.11 -3.31 -23.33
CA ARG A 285 4.29 -3.61 -24.53
C ARG A 285 2.80 -3.44 -24.29
N GLU A 286 2.35 -3.43 -23.04
CA GLU A 286 0.94 -3.28 -22.72
C GLU A 286 0.42 -1.91 -23.18
N LYS A 287 -0.82 -1.91 -23.66
CA LYS A 287 -1.57 -0.69 -23.92
C LYS A 287 -2.33 -0.26 -22.68
N GLU A 288 -2.64 1.01 -22.60
CA GLU A 288 -3.55 1.51 -21.55
C GLU A 288 -4.94 0.88 -21.75
N ILE A 289 -5.38 0.11 -20.76
CA ILE A 289 -6.70 -0.55 -20.75
C ILE A 289 -7.67 0.20 -19.85
N LEU A 290 -7.14 0.75 -18.75
CA LEU A 290 -7.90 1.49 -17.76
C LEU A 290 -7.28 2.89 -17.58
N PRO A 291 -8.09 3.91 -17.25
CA PRO A 291 -7.55 5.20 -16.87
C PRO A 291 -6.64 5.03 -15.63
N PRO A 292 -5.64 5.91 -15.45
CA PRO A 292 -4.78 5.87 -14.27
C PRO A 292 -5.59 5.80 -12.97
N PRO A 293 -5.08 5.14 -11.91
CA PRO A 293 -5.76 5.11 -10.63
C PRO A 293 -6.07 6.53 -10.15
N GLY A 294 -7.27 6.73 -9.62
CA GLY A 294 -7.65 8.01 -9.05
C GLY A 294 -6.76 8.38 -7.85
N ASP A 295 -6.58 9.68 -7.64
CA ASP A 295 -5.82 10.20 -6.48
C ASP A 295 -6.64 10.15 -5.18
N HIS A 296 -7.90 9.75 -5.26
CA HIS A 296 -8.82 9.63 -4.13
C HIS A 296 -9.53 8.27 -4.17
N VAL A 297 -9.99 7.80 -3.01
CA VAL A 297 -10.89 6.63 -2.92
C VAL A 297 -12.34 7.04 -3.19
N HIS A 298 -13.12 6.10 -3.70
CA HIS A 298 -14.52 6.33 -4.08
C HIS A 298 -15.43 5.30 -3.43
#